data_1b6dd9b1892177aee4eed37599de179e
#
_entry.id   1b6dd9b1892177aee4eed37599de179e
#
_cell.length_a   1.000
_cell.length_b   1.000
_cell.length_c   1.000
_cell.angle_alpha   90.00
_cell.angle_beta   90.00
_cell.angle_gamma   90.00
#
_symmetry.space_group_name_H-M   'P 1'
#
loop_
_entity.id
_entity.type
_entity.pdbx_description
1 polymer ?
#
loop_
_entity_poly.entity_id
_entity_poly.type
_entity_poly.pdbx_seq_one_letter_code
_entity_poly.pdbx_strand_id
1 'polypeptide(L)'
;LFLVVCDGLGGLKLGEVASSTVVRAFADWFDKDLPKELQRLDMGIIGHKMDLLLKELNSRILQYGSDHQVTLGTTFTCLLLIGEELLIIHVGDSRVYHIRENIEQLTVDHTFVAREIARGNMTVEQAKVDRRRNTLLQCVGASPNLQPQIIHGKTKKGTYLLCSDGFRHEVTGKEMVEYFSPENLKDKQIMHNHARTLMHLAKERRERDNISVALVKVE
;
A
#
# COMPACT_ATOMS: atom_id res chain seq x y z
N LEU A 1 12.87 9.63 -2.10
CA LEU A 1 11.49 9.76 -1.66
C LEU A 1 10.99 8.43 -1.10
N PHE A 2 10.23 8.47 -0.01
CA PHE A 2 9.61 7.29 0.58
C PHE A 2 8.14 7.58 0.90
N LEU A 3 7.24 6.76 0.38
CA LEU A 3 5.80 6.80 0.67
C LEU A 3 5.39 5.48 1.30
N VAL A 4 4.53 5.54 2.33
CA VAL A 4 3.98 4.36 3.02
C VAL A 4 2.50 4.56 3.26
N VAL A 5 1.72 3.51 3.01
CA VAL A 5 0.32 3.38 3.43
C VAL A 5 0.19 2.09 4.24
N CYS A 6 -0.35 2.22 5.44
CA CYS A 6 -0.69 1.11 6.33
C CYS A 6 -2.14 1.25 6.73
N ASP A 7 -2.97 0.30 6.33
CA ASP A 7 -4.38 0.27 6.66
C ASP A 7 -4.62 -0.74 7.79
N GLY A 8 -5.05 -0.23 8.93
CA GLY A 8 -5.33 -1.05 10.11
C GLY A 8 -6.64 -1.80 9.95
N LEU A 9 -6.63 -3.11 10.14
CA LEU A 9 -7.80 -3.96 9.91
C LEU A 9 -8.94 -3.61 10.85
N GLY A 10 -9.99 -2.97 10.33
CA GLY A 10 -11.14 -2.44 11.10
C GLY A 10 -11.97 -3.50 11.83
N GLY A 11 -11.91 -4.77 11.40
CA GLY A 11 -12.52 -5.91 12.09
C GLY A 11 -11.71 -6.43 13.28
N LEU A 12 -10.47 -5.96 13.47
CA LEU A 12 -9.58 -6.34 14.55
C LEU A 12 -9.49 -5.22 15.57
N LYS A 13 -9.45 -5.58 16.86
CA LYS A 13 -9.16 -4.62 17.92
C LYS A 13 -7.74 -4.06 17.73
N LEU A 14 -7.59 -2.75 17.87
CA LEU A 14 -6.30 -2.08 17.83
C LEU A 14 -5.60 -2.12 16.45
N GLY A 15 -6.34 -2.12 15.33
CA GLY A 15 -5.78 -1.99 13.99
C GLY A 15 -4.94 -0.73 13.82
N GLU A 16 -5.38 0.39 14.44
CA GLU A 16 -4.63 1.64 14.48
C GLU A 16 -3.30 1.54 15.24
N VAL A 17 -3.20 0.66 16.23
CA VAL A 17 -1.94 0.40 16.94
C VAL A 17 -0.97 -0.34 16.04
N ALA A 18 -1.44 -1.34 15.31
CA ALA A 18 -0.61 -2.08 14.36
C ALA A 18 -0.09 -1.16 13.25
N SER A 19 -0.98 -0.39 12.60
CA SER A 19 -0.60 0.51 11.50
C SER A 19 0.35 1.61 11.96
N SER A 20 0.08 2.27 13.10
CA SER A 20 0.96 3.31 13.61
C SER A 20 2.34 2.78 14.05
N THR A 21 2.41 1.56 14.61
CA THR A 21 3.68 0.91 14.97
C THR A 21 4.55 0.70 13.73
N VAL A 22 3.96 0.16 12.66
CA VAL A 22 4.69 -0.10 11.42
C VAL A 22 5.14 1.20 10.75
N VAL A 23 4.24 2.19 10.63
CA VAL A 23 4.58 3.49 10.02
C VAL A 23 5.73 4.17 10.78
N ARG A 24 5.69 4.21 12.12
CA ARG A 24 6.75 4.82 12.93
C ARG A 24 8.09 4.11 12.77
N ALA A 25 8.09 2.78 12.75
CA ALA A 25 9.33 2.01 12.59
C ALA A 25 9.97 2.27 11.21
N PHE A 26 9.16 2.37 10.15
CA PHE A 26 9.69 2.69 8.82
C PHE A 26 10.06 4.17 8.65
N ALA A 27 9.41 5.09 9.36
CA ALA A 27 9.86 6.49 9.44
C ALA A 27 11.23 6.58 10.12
N ASP A 28 11.42 5.91 11.25
CA ASP A 28 12.70 5.83 11.95
C ASP A 28 13.81 5.19 11.07
N TRP A 29 13.47 4.11 10.35
CA TRP A 29 14.40 3.47 9.42
C TRP A 29 14.79 4.42 8.26
N PHE A 30 13.84 5.14 7.70
CA PHE A 30 14.08 6.11 6.64
C PHE A 30 15.03 7.23 7.08
N ASP A 31 14.85 7.75 8.30
CA ASP A 31 15.64 8.87 8.82
C ASP A 31 17.03 8.43 9.32
N LYS A 32 17.16 7.23 9.90
CA LYS A 32 18.36 6.80 10.62
C LYS A 32 19.23 5.79 9.86
N ASP A 33 18.59 4.88 9.13
CA ASP A 33 19.25 3.73 8.52
C ASP A 33 19.43 3.88 7.01
N LEU A 34 18.43 4.34 6.28
CA LEU A 34 18.54 4.56 4.84
C LEU A 34 19.73 5.44 4.45
N PRO A 35 20.07 6.56 5.16
CA PRO A 35 21.23 7.39 4.80
C PRO A 35 22.57 6.63 4.81
N LYS A 36 22.69 5.58 5.62
CA LYS A 36 23.89 4.73 5.68
C LYS A 36 23.98 3.84 4.43
N GLU A 37 22.84 3.35 3.93
CA GLU A 37 22.74 2.50 2.73
C GLU A 37 23.01 3.31 1.44
N LEU A 38 22.72 4.60 1.44
CA LEU A 38 22.96 5.48 0.29
C LEU A 38 24.44 5.68 -0.04
N GLN A 39 25.35 5.38 0.89
CA GLN A 39 26.80 5.45 0.67
C GLN A 39 27.29 4.39 -0.35
N ARG A 40 26.58 3.26 -0.43
CA ARG A 40 26.81 2.20 -1.42
C ARG A 40 25.42 1.72 -1.87
N LEU A 41 24.80 2.48 -2.76
CA LEU A 41 23.42 2.21 -3.18
C LEU A 41 23.30 0.83 -3.82
N ASP A 42 22.60 -0.05 -3.13
CA ASP A 42 22.19 -1.37 -3.61
C ASP A 42 20.73 -1.60 -3.20
N MET A 43 19.83 -1.50 -4.17
CA MET A 43 18.39 -1.65 -3.94
C MET A 43 18.01 -3.06 -3.47
N GLY A 44 18.79 -4.09 -3.84
CA GLY A 44 18.59 -5.46 -3.36
C GLY A 44 18.87 -5.57 -1.85
N ILE A 45 19.97 -4.97 -1.39
CA ILE A 45 20.32 -4.91 0.04
C ILE A 45 19.28 -4.09 0.81
N ILE A 46 18.88 -2.93 0.28
CA ILE A 46 17.85 -2.08 0.89
C ILE A 46 16.53 -2.85 1.03
N GLY A 47 16.06 -3.49 -0.05
CA GLY A 47 14.84 -4.29 -0.05
C GLY A 47 14.88 -5.44 0.94
N HIS A 48 16.02 -6.15 1.04
CA HIS A 48 16.22 -7.21 2.01
C HIS A 48 16.16 -6.70 3.46
N LYS A 49 16.79 -5.58 3.78
CA LYS A 49 16.73 -4.97 5.12
C LYS A 49 15.33 -4.52 5.48
N MET A 50 14.60 -3.94 4.55
CA MET A 50 13.19 -3.56 4.76
C MET A 50 12.30 -4.79 4.99
N ASP A 51 12.51 -5.88 4.24
CA ASP A 51 11.80 -7.17 4.43
C ASP A 51 12.07 -7.75 5.84
N LEU A 52 13.33 -7.74 6.27
CA LEU A 52 13.69 -8.20 7.63
C LEU A 52 13.03 -7.35 8.71
N LEU A 53 13.05 -6.02 8.58
CA LEU A 53 12.38 -5.11 9.51
C LEU A 53 10.87 -5.40 9.55
N LEU A 54 10.24 -5.58 8.40
CA LEU A 54 8.80 -5.86 8.33
C LEU A 54 8.44 -7.21 9.00
N LYS A 55 9.26 -8.23 8.81
CA LYS A 55 9.09 -9.55 9.46
C LYS A 55 9.33 -9.49 10.97
N GLU A 56 10.29 -8.69 11.41
CA GLU A 56 10.51 -8.44 12.85
C GLU A 56 9.28 -7.76 13.47
N LEU A 57 8.77 -6.68 12.83
CA LEU A 57 7.57 -6.00 13.29
C LEU A 57 6.35 -6.92 13.32
N ASN A 58 6.18 -7.76 12.30
CA ASN A 58 5.14 -8.78 12.29
C ASN A 58 5.23 -9.71 13.50
N SER A 59 6.43 -10.22 13.79
CA SER A 59 6.64 -11.11 14.93
C SER A 59 6.35 -10.43 16.27
N ARG A 60 6.77 -9.18 16.44
CA ARG A 60 6.51 -8.37 17.65
C ARG A 60 5.02 -8.11 17.84
N ILE A 61 4.28 -7.77 16.76
CA ILE A 61 2.84 -7.52 16.81
C ILE A 61 2.09 -8.83 17.10
N LEU A 62 2.48 -9.95 16.48
CA LEU A 62 1.91 -11.28 16.78
C LEU A 62 2.10 -11.64 18.25
N GLN A 63 3.32 -11.44 18.81
CA GLN A 63 3.62 -11.73 20.20
C GLN A 63 2.75 -10.86 21.13
N TYR A 64 2.69 -9.57 20.87
CA TYR A 64 1.81 -8.66 21.62
C TYR A 64 0.35 -9.13 21.61
N GLY A 65 -0.14 -9.53 20.43
CA GLY A 65 -1.50 -10.07 20.29
C GLY A 65 -1.74 -11.32 21.12
N SER A 66 -0.76 -12.25 21.12
CA SER A 66 -0.80 -13.47 21.94
C SER A 66 -0.84 -13.14 23.44
N ASP A 67 0.06 -12.27 23.91
CA ASP A 67 0.19 -11.92 25.33
C ASP A 67 -1.07 -11.21 25.88
N HIS A 68 -1.77 -10.47 25.02
CA HIS A 68 -2.96 -9.69 25.40
C HIS A 68 -4.28 -10.34 24.95
N GLN A 69 -4.23 -11.52 24.34
CA GLN A 69 -5.41 -12.24 23.81
C GLN A 69 -6.24 -11.40 22.84
N VAL A 70 -5.57 -10.63 21.99
CA VAL A 70 -6.17 -9.81 20.94
C VAL A 70 -5.52 -10.13 19.58
N THR A 71 -6.28 -9.97 18.50
CA THR A 71 -5.74 -10.01 17.15
C THR A 71 -5.68 -8.59 16.63
N LEU A 72 -4.52 -8.18 16.15
CA LEU A 72 -4.31 -6.89 15.51
C LEU A 72 -3.52 -7.08 14.23
N GLY A 73 -3.76 -6.24 13.25
CA GLY A 73 -3.05 -6.34 11.98
C GLY A 73 -3.23 -5.10 11.13
N THR A 74 -2.36 -4.98 10.15
CA THR A 74 -2.37 -3.88 9.20
C THR A 74 -1.86 -4.34 7.85
N THR A 75 -2.27 -3.66 6.77
CA THR A 75 -1.57 -3.74 5.50
C THR A 75 -0.22 -3.01 5.60
N PHE A 76 0.66 -3.27 4.66
CA PHE A 76 1.87 -2.48 4.45
C PHE A 76 2.11 -2.33 2.96
N THR A 77 2.13 -1.11 2.47
CA THR A 77 2.44 -0.83 1.07
C THR A 77 3.33 0.39 1.02
N CYS A 78 4.54 0.23 0.50
CA CYS A 78 5.48 1.34 0.37
C CYS A 78 6.02 1.47 -1.05
N LEU A 79 6.45 2.69 -1.37
CA LEU A 79 7.18 3.05 -2.58
C LEU A 79 8.42 3.84 -2.16
N LEU A 80 9.60 3.33 -2.50
CA LEU A 80 10.88 4.02 -2.34
C LEU A 80 11.44 4.36 -3.72
N LEU A 81 11.72 5.63 -3.95
CA LEU A 81 12.38 6.14 -5.15
C LEU A 81 13.71 6.76 -4.78
N ILE A 82 14.81 6.27 -5.37
CA ILE A 82 16.18 6.78 -5.18
C ILE A 82 16.83 6.95 -6.54
N GLY A 83 16.96 8.20 -7.01
CA GLY A 83 17.39 8.47 -8.38
C GLY A 83 16.44 7.82 -9.39
N GLU A 84 16.99 6.95 -10.24
CA GLU A 84 16.21 6.17 -11.22
C GLU A 84 15.73 4.82 -10.70
N GLU A 85 16.03 4.47 -9.45
CA GLU A 85 15.66 3.18 -8.88
C GLU A 85 14.30 3.26 -8.18
N LEU A 86 13.52 2.18 -8.32
CA LEU A 86 12.22 1.99 -7.70
C LEU A 86 12.22 0.69 -6.91
N LEU A 87 11.70 0.75 -5.68
CA LEU A 87 11.41 -0.41 -4.84
C LEU A 87 9.99 -0.27 -4.28
N ILE A 88 9.20 -1.33 -4.43
CA ILE A 88 7.90 -1.48 -3.76
C ILE A 88 7.97 -2.71 -2.86
N ILE A 89 7.49 -2.57 -1.62
CA ILE A 89 7.23 -3.70 -0.73
C ILE A 89 5.76 -3.62 -0.33
N HIS A 90 5.07 -4.76 -0.46
CA HIS A 90 3.64 -4.80 -0.31
C HIS A 90 3.17 -6.03 0.47
N VAL A 91 2.23 -5.81 1.40
CA VAL A 91 1.46 -6.82 2.13
C VAL A 91 0.03 -6.31 2.29
N GLY A 92 -0.94 -7.11 1.90
CA GLY A 92 -2.35 -6.79 2.05
C GLY A 92 -3.04 -6.47 0.73
N ASP A 93 -3.93 -5.50 0.72
CA ASP A 93 -4.74 -5.10 -0.43
C ASP A 93 -4.80 -3.58 -0.67
N SER A 94 -4.02 -2.79 0.07
CA SER A 94 -3.65 -1.43 -0.35
C SER A 94 -2.83 -1.52 -1.63
N ARG A 95 -2.92 -0.54 -2.51
CA ARG A 95 -2.32 -0.68 -3.84
C ARG A 95 -1.35 0.43 -4.18
N VAL A 96 -0.40 0.10 -5.07
CA VAL A 96 0.41 1.07 -5.82
C VAL A 96 -0.04 1.06 -7.27
N TYR A 97 -0.37 2.23 -7.78
CA TYR A 97 -0.66 2.44 -9.19
C TYR A 97 0.38 3.36 -9.83
N HIS A 98 0.66 3.14 -11.12
CA HIS A 98 1.34 4.08 -11.99
C HIS A 98 0.35 4.64 -13.01
N ILE A 99 0.25 5.96 -13.10
CA ILE A 99 -0.76 6.67 -13.88
C ILE A 99 -0.06 7.58 -14.89
N ARG A 100 -0.48 7.45 -16.14
CA ARG A 100 -0.19 8.33 -17.27
C ARG A 100 -1.49 8.54 -18.04
N GLU A 101 -1.51 8.27 -19.35
CA GLU A 101 -2.74 8.19 -20.16
C GLU A 101 -3.64 7.03 -19.73
N ASN A 102 -3.03 6.03 -19.09
CA ASN A 102 -3.69 4.85 -18.54
C ASN A 102 -3.24 4.63 -17.10
N ILE A 103 -3.96 3.78 -16.38
CA ILE A 103 -3.62 3.34 -15.03
C ILE A 103 -3.12 1.89 -15.06
N GLU A 104 -1.99 1.65 -14.41
CA GLU A 104 -1.38 0.33 -14.22
C GLU A 104 -1.30 0.04 -12.72
N GLN A 105 -1.88 -1.06 -12.25
CA GLN A 105 -1.67 -1.55 -10.89
C GLN A 105 -0.34 -2.29 -10.82
N LEU A 106 0.57 -1.86 -9.94
CA LEU A 106 1.90 -2.45 -9.79
C LEU A 106 1.93 -3.57 -8.74
N THR A 107 1.05 -3.54 -7.75
CA THR A 107 0.96 -4.55 -6.68
C THR A 107 -0.10 -5.59 -6.97
N VAL A 108 0.02 -6.77 -6.38
CA VAL A 108 -0.99 -7.83 -6.44
C VAL A 108 -1.62 -7.98 -5.05
N ASP A 109 -2.93 -7.84 -4.95
CA ASP A 109 -3.64 -7.94 -3.68
C ASP A 109 -3.44 -9.33 -3.03
N HIS A 110 -3.10 -9.36 -1.77
CA HIS A 110 -3.04 -10.57 -0.98
C HIS A 110 -4.43 -10.94 -0.41
N THR A 111 -5.41 -11.06 -1.31
CA THR A 111 -6.79 -11.45 -0.95
C THR A 111 -7.13 -12.85 -1.45
N PHE A 112 -8.17 -13.43 -0.83
CA PHE A 112 -8.72 -14.71 -1.30
C PHE A 112 -9.12 -14.64 -2.78
N VAL A 113 -9.86 -13.62 -3.17
CA VAL A 113 -10.35 -13.50 -4.54
C VAL A 113 -9.24 -13.28 -5.55
N ALA A 114 -8.22 -12.49 -5.23
CA ALA A 114 -7.06 -12.28 -6.12
C ALA A 114 -6.31 -13.61 -6.36
N ARG A 115 -6.15 -14.44 -5.31
CA ARG A 115 -5.56 -15.77 -5.45
C ARG A 115 -6.40 -16.69 -6.33
N GLU A 116 -7.73 -16.71 -6.15
CA GLU A 116 -8.61 -17.57 -6.95
C GLU A 116 -8.68 -17.13 -8.42
N ILE A 117 -8.61 -15.81 -8.69
CA ILE A 117 -8.47 -15.31 -10.07
C ILE A 117 -7.16 -15.80 -10.70
N ALA A 118 -6.03 -15.65 -9.98
CA ALA A 118 -4.72 -16.08 -10.47
C ALA A 118 -4.64 -17.60 -10.75
N ARG A 119 -5.44 -18.41 -10.03
CA ARG A 119 -5.54 -19.84 -10.24
C ARG A 119 -6.53 -20.23 -11.36
N GLY A 120 -7.24 -19.26 -11.93
CA GLY A 120 -8.31 -19.54 -12.91
C GLY A 120 -9.60 -20.09 -12.32
N ASN A 121 -9.76 -20.10 -11.00
CA ASN A 121 -10.95 -20.61 -10.30
C ASN A 121 -12.08 -19.58 -10.23
N MET A 122 -11.81 -18.31 -10.56
CA MET A 122 -12.77 -17.23 -10.44
C MET A 122 -12.51 -16.16 -11.51
N THR A 123 -13.55 -15.58 -12.09
CA THR A 123 -13.42 -14.41 -12.95
C THR A 123 -13.37 -13.12 -12.13
N VAL A 124 -12.92 -12.03 -12.75
CA VAL A 124 -12.91 -10.69 -12.10
C VAL A 124 -14.32 -10.25 -11.73
N GLU A 125 -15.32 -10.57 -12.57
CA GLU A 125 -16.73 -10.24 -12.33
C GLU A 125 -17.29 -11.01 -11.13
N GLN A 126 -16.96 -12.29 -11.01
CA GLN A 126 -17.35 -13.11 -9.86
C GLN A 126 -16.71 -12.60 -8.56
N ALA A 127 -15.44 -12.20 -8.62
CA ALA A 127 -14.72 -11.67 -7.47
C ALA A 127 -15.35 -10.41 -6.87
N LYS A 128 -15.90 -9.52 -7.71
CA LYS A 128 -16.53 -8.26 -7.26
C LYS A 128 -17.72 -8.48 -6.33
N VAL A 129 -18.44 -9.60 -6.50
CA VAL A 129 -19.66 -9.94 -5.73
C VAL A 129 -19.44 -11.08 -4.73
N ASP A 130 -18.24 -11.68 -4.67
CA ASP A 130 -17.93 -12.74 -3.71
C ASP A 130 -17.93 -12.19 -2.27
N ARG A 131 -18.54 -12.92 -1.35
CA ARG A 131 -18.61 -12.53 0.07
C ARG A 131 -17.24 -12.47 0.73
N ARG A 132 -16.23 -13.15 0.17
CA ARG A 132 -14.85 -13.22 0.67
C ARG A 132 -13.93 -12.20 -0.01
N ARG A 133 -14.46 -11.24 -0.79
CA ARG A 133 -13.65 -10.27 -1.54
C ARG A 133 -12.67 -9.48 -0.68
N ASN A 134 -13.05 -9.22 0.58
CA ASN A 134 -12.22 -8.47 1.55
C ASN A 134 -11.42 -9.41 2.49
N THR A 135 -11.36 -10.73 2.21
CA THR A 135 -10.61 -11.67 3.04
C THR A 135 -9.14 -11.61 2.69
N LEU A 136 -8.35 -11.02 3.58
CA LEU A 136 -6.90 -10.96 3.45
C LEU A 136 -6.27 -12.33 3.74
N LEU A 137 -5.27 -12.69 2.95
CA LEU A 137 -4.42 -13.88 3.14
C LEU A 137 -3.09 -13.54 3.79
N GLN A 138 -2.67 -12.28 3.72
CA GLN A 138 -1.45 -11.77 4.32
C GLN A 138 -1.71 -10.40 4.93
N CYS A 139 -1.34 -10.22 6.18
CA CYS A 139 -1.30 -8.92 6.85
C CYS A 139 -0.24 -8.92 7.96
N VAL A 140 0.37 -7.79 8.18
CA VAL A 140 1.38 -7.60 9.23
C VAL A 140 0.69 -7.65 10.59
N GLY A 141 1.19 -8.50 11.49
CA GLY A 141 0.66 -8.69 12.84
C GLY A 141 -0.37 -9.81 12.97
N ALA A 142 -0.84 -10.43 11.88
CA ALA A 142 -1.77 -11.55 11.93
C ALA A 142 -1.40 -12.72 10.99
N SER A 143 -0.30 -12.63 10.28
CA SER A 143 0.22 -13.70 9.41
C SER A 143 1.47 -14.34 10.03
N PRO A 144 1.39 -15.59 10.56
CA PRO A 144 2.56 -16.25 11.15
C PRO A 144 3.74 -16.41 10.18
N ASN A 145 3.46 -16.61 8.90
CA ASN A 145 4.45 -16.71 7.84
C ASN A 145 4.24 -15.57 6.83
N LEU A 146 4.75 -14.39 7.17
CA LEU A 146 4.62 -13.21 6.33
C LEU A 146 5.50 -13.31 5.09
N GLN A 147 4.87 -13.14 3.92
CA GLN A 147 5.53 -13.18 2.62
C GLN A 147 5.23 -11.89 1.83
N PRO A 148 5.99 -10.82 2.03
CA PRO A 148 5.81 -9.57 1.29
C PRO A 148 6.08 -9.76 -0.21
N GLN A 149 5.31 -9.09 -1.06
CA GLN A 149 5.67 -8.88 -2.45
C GLN A 149 6.75 -7.79 -2.52
N ILE A 150 7.89 -8.09 -3.17
CA ILE A 150 8.99 -7.16 -3.37
C ILE A 150 9.17 -6.94 -4.86
N ILE A 151 9.12 -5.70 -5.30
CA ILE A 151 9.24 -5.30 -6.71
C ILE A 151 10.39 -4.33 -6.84
N HIS A 152 11.38 -4.70 -7.63
CA HIS A 152 12.48 -3.83 -8.05
C HIS A 152 12.24 -3.36 -9.48
N GLY A 153 12.56 -2.10 -9.76
CA GLY A 153 12.37 -1.54 -11.09
C GLY A 153 13.08 -0.21 -11.29
N LYS A 154 12.80 0.40 -12.42
CA LYS A 154 13.23 1.77 -12.72
C LYS A 154 12.06 2.73 -12.55
N THR A 155 12.37 3.90 -12.03
CA THR A 155 11.43 5.01 -11.93
C THR A 155 11.00 5.45 -13.33
N LYS A 156 9.72 5.54 -13.57
CA LYS A 156 9.14 6.02 -14.84
C LYS A 156 8.47 7.36 -14.63
N LYS A 157 8.48 8.22 -15.65
CA LYS A 157 7.68 9.46 -15.66
C LYS A 157 6.21 9.13 -15.54
N GLY A 158 5.50 9.91 -14.75
CA GLY A 158 4.09 9.68 -14.46
C GLY A 158 3.75 9.98 -13.01
N THR A 159 2.56 9.60 -12.58
CA THR A 159 2.12 9.72 -11.19
C THR A 159 2.07 8.34 -10.55
N TYR A 160 2.72 8.20 -9.39
CA TYR A 160 2.54 7.04 -8.54
C TYR A 160 1.53 7.38 -7.45
N LEU A 161 0.54 6.51 -7.30
CA LEU A 161 -0.53 6.59 -6.31
C LEU A 161 -0.45 5.38 -5.39
N LEU A 162 -0.34 5.61 -4.09
CA LEU A 162 -0.59 4.60 -3.05
C LEU A 162 -1.95 4.89 -2.43
N CYS A 163 -2.78 3.87 -2.26
CA CYS A 163 -4.07 4.05 -1.60
C CYS A 163 -4.52 2.80 -0.84
N SER A 164 -5.32 3.03 0.22
CA SER A 164 -6.07 1.97 0.90
C SER A 164 -7.26 1.50 0.06
N ASP A 165 -7.88 0.42 0.48
CA ASP A 165 -9.04 -0.16 -0.18
C ASP A 165 -10.25 0.78 -0.15
N GLY A 166 -10.49 1.53 0.94
CA GLY A 166 -11.57 2.52 1.05
C GLY A 166 -11.51 3.63 -0.01
N PHE A 167 -10.33 3.90 -0.60
CA PHE A 167 -10.27 4.82 -1.74
C PHE A 167 -10.72 4.14 -3.05
N ARG A 168 -10.19 2.97 -3.32
CA ARG A 168 -10.36 2.28 -4.61
C ARG A 168 -11.69 1.55 -4.80
N HIS A 169 -12.44 1.32 -3.72
CA HIS A 169 -13.76 0.70 -3.82
C HIS A 169 -14.76 1.59 -4.56
N GLU A 170 -14.71 2.88 -4.31
CA GLU A 170 -15.68 3.84 -4.81
C GLU A 170 -15.13 4.77 -5.89
N VAL A 171 -13.78 4.88 -6.03
CA VAL A 171 -13.13 5.69 -7.07
C VAL A 171 -12.67 4.78 -8.21
N THR A 172 -13.18 5.04 -9.39
CA THR A 172 -12.86 4.24 -10.59
C THR A 172 -11.49 4.58 -11.16
N GLY A 173 -10.87 3.63 -11.88
CA GLY A 173 -9.61 3.88 -12.58
C GLY A 173 -9.68 5.03 -13.58
N LYS A 174 -10.85 5.26 -14.22
CA LYS A 174 -11.05 6.40 -15.13
C LYS A 174 -10.95 7.73 -14.38
N GLU A 175 -11.60 7.84 -13.22
CA GLU A 175 -11.53 9.03 -12.37
C GLU A 175 -10.11 9.24 -11.85
N MET A 176 -9.41 8.17 -11.45
CA MET A 176 -8.00 8.28 -11.03
C MET A 176 -7.12 8.83 -12.19
N VAL A 177 -7.32 8.39 -13.42
CA VAL A 177 -6.61 8.94 -14.59
C VAL A 177 -7.00 10.38 -14.82
N GLU A 178 -8.29 10.72 -14.82
CA GLU A 178 -8.79 12.09 -15.05
C GLU A 178 -8.18 13.09 -14.05
N TYR A 179 -8.08 12.73 -12.78
CA TYR A 179 -7.59 13.64 -11.74
C TYR A 179 -6.07 13.56 -11.53
N PHE A 180 -5.46 12.40 -11.76
CA PHE A 180 -4.06 12.16 -11.37
C PHE A 180 -3.10 11.96 -12.55
N SER A 181 -3.54 12.12 -13.81
CA SER A 181 -2.60 12.19 -14.93
C SER A 181 -1.60 13.33 -14.73
N PRO A 182 -0.34 13.16 -15.13
CA PRO A 182 0.71 14.15 -14.92
C PRO A 182 0.36 15.54 -15.48
N GLU A 183 -0.40 15.59 -16.58
CA GLU A 183 -0.83 16.84 -17.21
C GLU A 183 -1.79 17.65 -16.33
N ASN A 184 -2.57 16.97 -15.49
CA ASN A 184 -3.56 17.57 -14.60
C ASN A 184 -2.98 17.94 -13.23
N LEU A 185 -1.74 17.52 -12.92
CA LEU A 185 -1.04 17.81 -11.68
C LEU A 185 0.04 18.89 -11.91
N LYS A 186 -0.38 20.14 -12.03
CA LYS A 186 0.51 21.28 -12.33
C LYS A 186 1.38 21.67 -11.13
N ASP A 187 0.87 21.55 -9.93
CA ASP A 187 1.54 21.90 -8.69
C ASP A 187 1.01 21.07 -7.49
N LYS A 188 1.67 21.23 -6.34
CA LYS A 188 1.29 20.51 -5.10
C LYS A 188 -0.11 20.85 -4.60
N GLN A 189 -0.57 22.09 -4.80
CA GLN A 189 -1.89 22.51 -4.36
C GLN A 189 -2.99 21.84 -5.18
N ILE A 190 -2.82 21.79 -6.50
CA ILE A 190 -3.73 21.08 -7.39
C ILE A 190 -3.76 19.59 -7.06
N MET A 191 -2.58 18.98 -6.86
CA MET A 191 -2.47 17.57 -6.44
C MET A 191 -3.26 17.30 -5.16
N HIS A 192 -3.10 18.17 -4.15
CA HIS A 192 -3.82 18.06 -2.89
C HIS A 192 -5.34 18.22 -3.07
N ASN A 193 -5.75 19.21 -3.86
CA ASN A 193 -7.17 19.45 -4.14
C ASN A 193 -7.81 18.27 -4.87
N HIS A 194 -7.15 17.72 -5.88
CA HIS A 194 -7.63 16.55 -6.62
C HIS A 194 -7.77 15.32 -5.71
N ALA A 195 -6.79 15.07 -4.85
CA ALA A 195 -6.88 13.98 -3.88
C ALA A 195 -8.09 14.17 -2.94
N ARG A 196 -8.28 15.37 -2.40
CA ARG A 196 -9.43 15.69 -1.55
C ARG A 196 -10.76 15.53 -2.28
N THR A 197 -10.84 15.97 -3.53
CA THR A 197 -12.06 15.84 -4.34
C THR A 197 -12.45 14.37 -4.50
N LEU A 198 -11.50 13.50 -4.85
CA LEU A 198 -11.80 12.08 -5.01
C LEU A 198 -12.09 11.37 -3.67
N MET A 199 -11.44 11.77 -2.57
CA MET A 199 -11.78 11.27 -1.24
C MET A 199 -13.19 11.70 -0.81
N HIS A 200 -13.60 12.92 -1.13
CA HIS A 200 -14.98 13.38 -0.91
C HIS A 200 -15.98 12.59 -1.74
N LEU A 201 -15.69 12.37 -3.02
CA LEU A 201 -16.51 11.58 -3.92
C LEU A 201 -16.72 10.15 -3.39
N ALA A 202 -15.67 9.51 -2.87
CA ALA A 202 -15.79 8.19 -2.25
C ALA A 202 -16.77 8.21 -1.06
N LYS A 203 -16.68 9.22 -0.20
CA LYS A 203 -17.61 9.39 0.94
C LYS A 203 -19.04 9.68 0.52
N GLU A 204 -19.27 10.49 -0.50
CA GLU A 204 -20.59 10.73 -1.09
C GLU A 204 -21.21 9.44 -1.64
N ARG A 205 -20.37 8.53 -2.18
CA ARG A 205 -20.74 7.18 -2.64
C ARG A 205 -20.93 6.18 -1.51
N ARG A 206 -20.89 6.67 -0.26
CA ARG A 206 -21.13 5.91 0.98
C ARG A 206 -20.00 4.98 1.40
N GLU A 207 -18.75 5.24 0.97
CA GLU A 207 -17.62 4.57 1.59
C GLU A 207 -17.57 4.87 3.09
N ARG A 208 -17.46 3.82 3.90
CA ARG A 208 -17.47 3.89 5.37
C ARG A 208 -16.10 3.66 5.97
N ASP A 209 -15.19 3.10 5.18
CA ASP A 209 -13.84 2.82 5.65
C ASP A 209 -12.97 4.05 5.70
N ASN A 210 -11.82 3.93 6.37
CA ASN A 210 -10.79 4.94 6.35
C ASN A 210 -10.21 5.06 4.94
N ILE A 211 -9.95 6.27 4.50
CA ILE A 211 -9.41 6.55 3.18
C ILE A 211 -8.02 7.15 3.33
N SER A 212 -7.02 6.44 2.84
CA SER A 212 -5.63 6.91 2.79
C SER A 212 -5.14 6.99 1.35
N VAL A 213 -4.51 8.12 1.01
CA VAL A 213 -3.96 8.39 -0.32
C VAL A 213 -2.61 9.08 -0.19
N ALA A 214 -1.61 8.60 -0.92
CA ALA A 214 -0.32 9.26 -1.07
C ALA A 214 0.06 9.32 -2.57
N LEU A 215 0.53 10.47 -3.03
CA LEU A 215 0.82 10.75 -4.43
C LEU A 215 2.22 11.31 -4.61
N VAL A 216 2.88 10.92 -5.70
CA VAL A 216 4.08 11.57 -6.20
C VAL A 216 4.02 11.65 -7.73
N LYS A 217 4.30 12.83 -8.27
CA LYS A 217 4.53 13.05 -9.71
C LYS A 217 6.03 12.99 -9.98
N VAL A 218 6.42 12.19 -10.97
CA VAL A 218 7.79 12.08 -11.48
C VAL A 218 7.83 12.67 -12.89
N GLU A 219 8.73 13.63 -13.10
CA GLU A 219 8.93 14.38 -14.35
C GLU A 219 10.06 13.82 -15.22
#